data_0c529c321388f104425ca362995b0820
#
_entry.id   0c529c321388f104425ca362995b0820
#
_cell.length_a   1.000
_cell.length_b   1.000
_cell.length_c   1.000
_cell.angle_alpha   90.00
_cell.angle_beta   90.00
_cell.angle_gamma   90.00
#
_symmetry.space_group_name_H-M   'P 1'
#
loop_
_entity.id
_entity.type
_entity.pdbx_description
1 polymer ?
#
loop_
_entity_poly.entity_id
_entity_poly.type
_entity_poly.pdbx_seq_one_letter_code
_entity_poly.pdbx_strand_id
1 'polypeptide(L)'
;MPRDPGLEELVKSSLGNTRALSEKSMFGGWAYLLHGNLLCGARRGSLILRVGKDNEAWANEIPGVATAIMGGRRMSGWVRATPEAYGNDALRQKLIDAALAFTGSLPKKKPASKKA
;
A
#
# COMPACT_ATOMS: atom_id res chain seq x y z
N MET A 1 -0.25 -7.79 18.15
CA MET A 1 -0.07 -6.91 17.00
C MET A 1 -0.54 -7.62 15.77
N PRO A 2 -1.37 -7.01 15.01
CA PRO A 2 -1.98 -7.65 13.86
C PRO A 2 -1.11 -7.64 12.60
N ARG A 3 0.08 -8.14 12.71
CA ARG A 3 0.90 -8.34 11.52
C ARG A 3 0.45 -9.61 10.83
N ASP A 4 0.63 -9.63 9.53
CA ASP A 4 0.24 -10.76 8.71
C ASP A 4 1.45 -11.21 7.89
N PRO A 5 2.28 -12.12 8.42
CA PRO A 5 3.50 -12.53 7.71
C PRO A 5 3.25 -13.08 6.32
N GLY A 6 2.15 -13.82 6.13
CA GLY A 6 1.82 -14.33 4.82
C GLY A 6 1.56 -13.22 3.82
N LEU A 7 0.79 -12.21 4.22
CA LEU A 7 0.52 -11.08 3.37
C LEU A 7 1.80 -10.29 3.11
N GLU A 8 2.64 -10.12 4.13
CA GLU A 8 3.90 -9.41 3.96
C GLU A 8 4.78 -10.07 2.90
N GLU A 9 4.80 -11.41 2.88
CA GLU A 9 5.55 -12.14 1.87
C GLU A 9 4.99 -11.88 0.48
N LEU A 10 3.68 -11.88 0.36
CA LEU A 10 3.03 -11.62 -0.92
C LEU A 10 3.36 -10.21 -1.43
N VAL A 11 3.33 -9.23 -0.53
CA VAL A 11 3.64 -7.85 -0.89
C VAL A 11 5.10 -7.74 -1.34
N LYS A 12 6.01 -8.36 -0.60
CA LYS A 12 7.43 -8.31 -0.97
C LYS A 12 7.65 -8.96 -2.33
N SER A 13 6.97 -10.05 -2.59
CA SER A 13 7.06 -10.73 -3.88
C SER A 13 6.60 -9.82 -5.01
N SER A 14 5.51 -9.09 -4.79
CA SER A 14 4.98 -8.18 -5.81
C SER A 14 5.84 -6.94 -6.00
N LEU A 15 6.50 -6.47 -4.93
CA LEU A 15 7.38 -5.32 -5.03
C LEU A 15 8.70 -5.66 -5.72
N GLY A 16 9.13 -6.90 -5.61
CA GLY A 16 10.35 -7.36 -6.27
C GLY A 16 11.58 -6.58 -5.81
N ASN A 17 12.43 -6.20 -6.76
CA ASN A 17 13.66 -5.50 -6.47
C ASN A 17 13.54 -3.99 -6.60
N THR A 18 12.39 -3.44 -6.28
CA THR A 18 12.17 -2.00 -6.37
C THR A 18 13.20 -1.26 -5.53
N ARG A 19 13.83 -0.26 -6.12
CA ARG A 19 14.82 0.54 -5.43
C ARG A 19 14.19 1.55 -4.50
N ALA A 20 14.95 1.98 -3.50
CA ALA A 20 14.53 3.03 -2.57
C ALA A 20 13.34 2.64 -1.70
N LEU A 21 13.12 1.34 -1.54
CA LEU A 21 12.09 0.87 -0.64
C LEU A 21 12.62 0.80 0.78
N SER A 22 11.80 1.18 1.74
CA SER A 22 12.11 0.97 3.15
C SER A 22 10.85 0.44 3.81
N GLU A 23 11.00 -0.07 5.02
CA GLU A 23 9.91 -0.69 5.76
C GLU A 23 9.91 -0.20 7.19
N LYS A 24 8.74 -0.14 7.79
CA LYS A 24 8.66 0.21 9.19
C LYS A 24 7.32 -0.23 9.77
N SER A 25 7.28 -0.37 11.09
CA SER A 25 6.04 -0.70 11.79
C SER A 25 5.15 0.54 11.81
N MET A 26 3.87 0.38 11.47
CA MET A 26 2.99 1.52 11.36
C MET A 26 1.56 1.03 11.32
N PHE A 27 0.63 1.80 11.89
CA PHE A 27 -0.80 1.48 11.86
C PHE A 27 -1.14 0.09 12.39
N GLY A 28 -0.35 -0.41 13.33
CA GLY A 28 -0.62 -1.74 13.87
C GLY A 28 -0.23 -2.86 12.92
N GLY A 29 0.55 -2.56 11.88
CA GLY A 29 0.97 -3.54 10.90
C GLY A 29 2.36 -3.21 10.39
N TRP A 30 2.60 -3.48 9.11
CA TRP A 30 3.90 -3.28 8.51
C TRP A 30 3.76 -2.41 7.26
N ALA A 31 4.49 -1.33 7.20
CA ALA A 31 4.38 -0.37 6.10
C ALA A 31 5.60 -0.42 5.19
N TYR A 32 5.35 -0.16 3.92
CA TYR A 32 6.39 -0.10 2.89
C TYR A 32 6.40 1.31 2.32
N LEU A 33 7.60 1.90 2.22
CA LEU A 33 7.73 3.28 1.75
C LEU A 33 8.64 3.30 0.53
N LEU A 34 8.36 4.20 -0.40
CA LEU A 34 9.17 4.40 -1.59
C LEU A 34 9.67 5.84 -1.56
N HIS A 35 10.99 6.01 -1.54
CA HIS A 35 11.62 7.34 -1.42
C HIS A 35 11.06 8.09 -0.21
N GLY A 36 10.79 7.38 0.87
CA GLY A 36 10.26 7.98 2.08
C GLY A 36 8.76 8.23 2.08
N ASN A 37 8.08 8.03 0.96
CA ASN A 37 6.63 8.21 0.88
C ASN A 37 5.93 6.89 1.13
N LEU A 38 4.88 6.92 1.93
CA LEU A 38 4.14 5.71 2.25
C LEU A 38 3.49 5.15 0.99
N LEU A 39 3.79 3.90 0.69
CA LEU A 39 3.34 3.22 -0.50
C LEU A 39 2.16 2.30 -0.20
N CYS A 40 2.31 1.42 0.75
CA CYS A 40 1.25 0.51 1.15
C CYS A 40 1.54 -0.01 2.54
N GLY A 41 0.56 -0.67 3.13
CA GLY A 41 0.70 -1.25 4.46
C GLY A 41 -0.06 -2.54 4.57
N ALA A 42 0.52 -3.50 5.25
CA ALA A 42 -0.07 -4.82 5.43
C ALA A 42 -0.43 -5.04 6.89
N ARG A 43 -1.67 -5.44 7.14
CA ARG A 43 -2.15 -5.84 8.45
C ARG A 43 -2.91 -7.12 8.26
N ARG A 44 -3.27 -7.77 9.35
CA ARG A 44 -4.00 -9.02 9.26
C ARG A 44 -5.29 -8.82 8.44
N GLY A 45 -5.37 -9.53 7.32
CA GLY A 45 -6.55 -9.51 6.48
C GLY A 45 -6.79 -8.24 5.69
N SER A 46 -5.79 -7.35 5.62
CA SER A 46 -6.02 -6.05 4.99
C SER A 46 -4.73 -5.50 4.39
N LEU A 47 -4.80 -5.17 3.11
CA LEU A 47 -3.69 -4.51 2.42
C LEU A 47 -4.16 -3.13 2.00
N ILE A 48 -3.50 -2.09 2.49
CA ILE A 48 -3.85 -0.71 2.17
C ILE A 48 -2.83 -0.20 1.16
N LEU A 49 -3.32 0.39 0.06
CA LEU A 49 -2.44 0.84 -1.02
C LEU A 49 -2.75 2.27 -1.41
N ARG A 50 -1.70 3.03 -1.69
CA ARG A 50 -1.84 4.41 -2.13
C ARG A 50 -1.78 4.44 -3.64
N VAL A 51 -2.92 4.23 -4.28
CA VAL A 51 -2.98 4.13 -5.74
C VAL A 51 -3.18 5.46 -6.45
N GLY A 52 -3.56 6.50 -5.69
CA GLY A 52 -3.83 7.80 -6.27
C GLY A 52 -5.29 7.95 -6.66
N LYS A 53 -5.78 9.19 -6.65
CA LYS A 53 -7.19 9.43 -6.91
C LYS A 53 -7.63 8.97 -8.29
N ASP A 54 -6.76 9.10 -9.28
CA ASP A 54 -7.11 8.72 -10.64
C ASP A 54 -7.34 7.22 -10.79
N ASN A 55 -6.79 6.43 -9.90
CA ASN A 55 -6.93 4.97 -9.97
C ASN A 55 -8.00 4.42 -9.05
N GLU A 56 -8.64 5.28 -8.24
CA GLU A 56 -9.65 4.81 -7.30
C GLU A 56 -10.84 4.15 -7.98
N ALA A 57 -11.28 4.71 -9.11
CA ALA A 57 -12.49 4.22 -9.75
C ALA A 57 -12.33 2.75 -10.18
N TRP A 58 -11.28 2.44 -10.93
CA TRP A 58 -11.13 1.06 -11.39
C TRP A 58 -10.76 0.13 -10.23
N ALA A 59 -10.02 0.64 -9.25
CA ALA A 59 -9.64 -0.20 -8.11
C ALA A 59 -10.86 -0.60 -7.31
N ASN A 60 -11.77 0.31 -7.09
CA ASN A 60 -12.98 0.02 -6.32
C ASN A 60 -13.94 -0.92 -7.04
N GLU A 61 -13.72 -1.18 -8.33
CA GLU A 61 -14.53 -2.14 -9.05
C GLU A 61 -14.06 -3.57 -8.82
N ILE A 62 -12.88 -3.73 -8.25
CA ILE A 62 -12.37 -5.07 -7.96
C ILE A 62 -13.06 -5.60 -6.71
N PRO A 63 -13.65 -6.82 -6.78
CA PRO A 63 -14.27 -7.42 -5.59
C PRO A 63 -13.25 -7.50 -4.46
N GLY A 64 -13.63 -7.03 -3.29
CA GLY A 64 -12.76 -7.04 -2.12
C GLY A 64 -11.94 -5.79 -1.95
N VAL A 65 -12.12 -4.80 -2.84
CA VAL A 65 -11.39 -3.53 -2.74
C VAL A 65 -12.37 -2.38 -2.51
N ALA A 66 -12.03 -1.50 -1.60
CA ALA A 66 -12.87 -0.32 -1.30
C ALA A 66 -11.95 0.82 -0.87
N THR A 67 -12.46 2.04 -0.95
CA THR A 67 -11.69 3.20 -0.49
C THR A 67 -11.36 3.02 0.98
N ALA A 68 -10.12 3.27 1.34
CA ALA A 68 -9.67 3.09 2.72
C ALA A 68 -10.32 4.12 3.63
N ILE A 69 -10.69 3.68 4.83
CA ILE A 69 -11.26 4.55 5.85
C ILE A 69 -10.38 4.43 7.07
N MET A 70 -9.86 5.54 7.54
CA MET A 70 -9.00 5.54 8.70
C MET A 70 -9.47 6.62 9.66
N GLY A 71 -9.69 6.22 10.91
CA GLY A 71 -10.20 7.15 11.90
C GLY A 71 -11.55 7.74 11.52
N GLY A 72 -12.38 6.97 10.82
CA GLY A 72 -13.69 7.44 10.39
C GLY A 72 -13.67 8.33 9.16
N ARG A 73 -12.52 8.54 8.56
CA ARG A 73 -12.39 9.41 7.39
C ARG A 73 -12.02 8.64 6.16
N ARG A 74 -12.63 8.98 5.04
CA ARG A 74 -12.26 8.38 3.76
C ARG A 74 -10.91 8.95 3.32
N MET A 75 -10.02 8.06 2.93
CA MET A 75 -8.69 8.46 2.49
C MET A 75 -8.66 8.49 0.98
N SER A 76 -8.86 9.67 0.40
CA SER A 76 -8.86 9.82 -1.05
C SER A 76 -7.54 9.36 -1.64
N GLY A 77 -7.60 8.51 -2.67
CA GLY A 77 -6.41 7.95 -3.29
C GLY A 77 -5.88 6.70 -2.62
N TRP A 78 -6.51 6.27 -1.52
CA TRP A 78 -6.12 5.05 -0.81
C TRP A 78 -7.23 4.02 -0.91
N VAL A 79 -6.85 2.76 -1.13
CA VAL A 79 -7.82 1.68 -1.16
C VAL A 79 -7.36 0.58 -0.23
N ARG A 80 -8.31 -0.22 0.24
CA ARG A 80 -8.06 -1.35 1.09
C ARG A 80 -8.50 -2.62 0.38
N ALA A 81 -7.63 -3.60 0.30
CA ALA A 81 -7.92 -4.88 -0.33
C ALA A 81 -8.02 -5.95 0.74
N THR A 82 -9.05 -6.78 0.65
CA THR A 82 -9.26 -7.91 1.55
C THR A 82 -8.62 -9.14 0.92
N PRO A 83 -8.57 -10.29 1.63
CA PRO A 83 -7.96 -11.50 1.07
C PRO A 83 -8.54 -11.91 -0.27
N GLU A 84 -9.80 -11.61 -0.52
CA GLU A 84 -10.44 -11.92 -1.78
C GLU A 84 -9.68 -11.26 -2.93
N ALA A 85 -9.22 -10.06 -2.74
CA ALA A 85 -8.49 -9.31 -3.77
C ALA A 85 -6.98 -9.54 -3.70
N TYR A 86 -6.38 -9.37 -2.52
CA TYR A 86 -4.93 -9.46 -2.47
C TYR A 86 -4.41 -10.91 -2.59
N GLY A 87 -5.26 -11.89 -2.38
CA GLY A 87 -4.87 -13.27 -2.58
C GLY A 87 -4.77 -13.67 -4.04
N ASN A 88 -5.29 -12.83 -4.95
CA ASN A 88 -5.18 -13.07 -6.38
C ASN A 88 -3.92 -12.39 -6.89
N ASP A 89 -2.98 -13.16 -7.42
CA ASP A 89 -1.69 -12.63 -7.81
C ASP A 89 -1.79 -11.50 -8.84
N ALA A 90 -2.65 -11.66 -9.83
CA ALA A 90 -2.79 -10.66 -10.88
C ALA A 90 -3.39 -9.38 -10.35
N LEU A 91 -4.43 -9.47 -9.51
CA LEU A 91 -5.07 -8.30 -8.94
C LEU A 91 -4.13 -7.59 -7.98
N ARG A 92 -3.45 -8.36 -7.15
CA ARG A 92 -2.50 -7.77 -6.21
C ARG A 92 -1.39 -7.03 -6.94
N GLN A 93 -0.85 -7.63 -8.01
CA GLN A 93 0.21 -7.01 -8.76
C GLN A 93 -0.27 -5.73 -9.42
N LYS A 94 -1.49 -5.74 -9.96
CA LYS A 94 -2.05 -4.55 -10.59
C LYS A 94 -2.20 -3.41 -9.60
N LEU A 95 -2.68 -3.71 -8.40
CA LEU A 95 -2.84 -2.70 -7.35
C LEU A 95 -1.48 -2.17 -6.89
N ILE A 96 -0.52 -3.05 -6.71
CA ILE A 96 0.81 -2.65 -6.26
C ILE A 96 1.52 -1.84 -7.35
N ASP A 97 1.37 -2.23 -8.61
CA ASP A 97 1.96 -1.47 -9.71
C ASP A 97 1.39 -0.06 -9.77
N ALA A 98 0.09 0.09 -9.55
CA ALA A 98 -0.54 1.40 -9.52
C ALA A 98 0.00 2.23 -8.35
N ALA A 99 0.17 1.59 -7.20
CA ALA A 99 0.70 2.28 -6.03
C ALA A 99 2.16 2.69 -6.26
N LEU A 100 2.96 1.83 -6.88
CA LEU A 100 4.34 2.17 -7.19
C LEU A 100 4.41 3.34 -8.16
N ALA A 101 3.57 3.33 -9.19
CA ALA A 101 3.57 4.40 -10.17
C ALA A 101 3.17 5.73 -9.56
N PHE A 102 2.12 5.72 -8.74
CA PHE A 102 1.67 6.96 -8.11
C PHE A 102 2.70 7.47 -7.10
N THR A 103 3.16 6.59 -6.22
CA THR A 103 4.08 6.99 -5.16
C THR A 103 5.43 7.42 -5.75
N GLY A 104 5.86 6.74 -6.81
CA GLY A 104 7.09 7.10 -7.49
C GLY A 104 7.03 8.44 -8.18
N SER A 105 5.83 8.95 -8.46
CA SER A 105 5.67 10.27 -9.09
C SER A 105 5.73 11.40 -8.07
N LEU A 106 5.69 11.08 -6.77
CA LEU A 106 5.72 12.09 -5.73
C LEU A 106 7.16 12.55 -5.49
N PRO A 107 7.34 13.80 -5.02
CA PRO A 107 8.69 14.25 -4.68
C PRO A 107 9.27 13.36 -3.59
N LYS A 108 10.55 13.09 -3.67
CA LYS A 108 11.21 12.30 -2.65
C LYS A 108 11.09 12.99 -1.31
N LYS A 109 10.73 12.23 -0.30
CA LYS A 109 10.58 12.78 1.02
C LYS A 109 11.93 12.73 1.71
N LYS A 110 12.35 13.86 2.27
CA LYS A 110 13.60 13.91 2.98
C LYS A 110 13.47 13.15 4.30
N PRO A 111 14.55 12.53 4.74
CA PRO A 111 14.51 11.83 6.01
C PRO A 111 14.10 12.78 7.12
N ALA A 112 13.21 12.30 7.96
CA ALA A 112 12.70 13.14 9.03
C ALA A 112 13.79 13.61 9.95
N SER A 113 14.82 12.83 10.06
CA SER A 113 15.89 13.18 10.93
C SER A 113 16.51 14.48 10.56
N LYS A 114 16.21 14.86 9.41
CA LYS A 114 16.79 15.94 9.07
C LYS A 114 16.23 17.00 9.67
N LYS A 115 15.56 16.93 10.18
CA LYS A 115 15.11 17.79 10.69
C LYS A 115 15.42 18.10 11.68
N ALA A 116 15.81 17.90 11.91
CA ALA A 116 16.15 18.16 12.94
C ALA A 116 16.23 18.88 13.36
#